data_223c720cf5470b28e08181dfa2b1995c
#
_entry.id   223c720cf5470b28e08181dfa2b1995c
#
_cell.length_a   1.000
_cell.length_b   1.000
_cell.length_c   1.000
_cell.angle_alpha   90.00
_cell.angle_beta   90.00
_cell.angle_gamma   90.00
#
_symmetry.space_group_name_H-M   'P 1'
#
loop_
_entity.id
_entity.type
_entity.pdbx_description
1 polymer ?
#
loop_
_entity_poly.entity_id
_entity_poly.type
_entity_poly.pdbx_seq_one_letter_code
_entity_poly.pdbx_strand_id
1 'polypeptide(L)'
;MLDRSPVDNSPLSPPWQPYLQPSYYAGLVVNTAVGRGAASGTTEVVELELSASDLSGYAIYEKGKLVRAVFINLNAWLKSDEGVRERSVYHIDLCFISIADGKKVESGNRERIRVKRLDIGYADDTSGLRWGGQSWETPEFSVSGEGDIEMMSWEEGVDIKETEAILVWF
;
A
#
# COMPACT_ATOMS: atom_id res chain seq x y z
N MET A 1 -20.21 -2.98 -17.49
CA MET A 1 -19.55 -2.64 -16.23
C MET A 1 -19.93 -3.72 -15.24
N LEU A 2 -19.02 -4.64 -14.90
CA LEU A 2 -19.33 -5.73 -13.98
C LEU A 2 -19.26 -5.14 -12.57
N ASP A 3 -20.40 -4.94 -11.97
CA ASP A 3 -20.52 -4.63 -10.55
C ASP A 3 -20.12 -5.89 -9.77
N ARG A 4 -18.83 -5.99 -9.45
CA ARG A 4 -18.33 -7.06 -8.59
C ARG A 4 -18.23 -6.50 -7.19
N SER A 5 -19.09 -7.02 -6.32
CA SER A 5 -18.91 -6.87 -4.88
C SER A 5 -17.47 -7.23 -4.49
N PRO A 6 -16.83 -6.54 -3.54
CA PRO A 6 -15.54 -6.92 -2.99
C PRO A 6 -15.50 -8.34 -2.43
N VAL A 7 -16.66 -8.88 -2.13
CA VAL A 7 -16.87 -10.27 -1.72
C VAL A 7 -17.66 -10.94 -2.82
N ASP A 8 -17.11 -11.97 -3.44
CA ASP A 8 -17.85 -12.77 -4.40
C ASP A 8 -18.78 -13.75 -3.67
N ASN A 9 -20.05 -13.36 -3.55
CA ASN A 9 -21.11 -14.18 -2.98
C ASN A 9 -21.92 -14.90 -4.07
N SER A 10 -21.45 -14.92 -5.32
CA SER A 10 -22.14 -15.65 -6.38
C SER A 10 -22.32 -17.11 -5.98
N PRO A 11 -23.49 -17.73 -6.24
CA PRO A 11 -23.67 -19.15 -6.04
C PRO A 11 -22.80 -19.90 -7.06
N LEU A 12 -21.55 -20.10 -6.69
CA LEU A 12 -20.63 -20.90 -7.46
C LEU A 12 -21.06 -22.37 -7.34
N SER A 13 -21.01 -23.09 -8.46
CA SER A 13 -21.23 -24.53 -8.42
C SER A 13 -20.26 -25.17 -7.42
N PRO A 14 -20.72 -26.06 -6.52
CA PRO A 14 -19.81 -26.73 -5.58
C PRO A 14 -18.59 -27.30 -6.31
N PRO A 15 -17.37 -27.24 -5.74
CA PRO A 15 -17.05 -27.00 -4.32
C PRO A 15 -16.55 -25.58 -3.96
N TRP A 16 -16.83 -24.55 -4.75
CA TRP A 16 -16.27 -23.23 -4.56
C TRP A 16 -16.88 -22.52 -3.35
N GLN A 17 -16.05 -22.06 -2.45
CA GLN A 17 -16.46 -21.23 -1.32
C GLN A 17 -16.32 -19.74 -1.70
N PRO A 18 -17.17 -18.86 -1.12
CA PRO A 18 -16.97 -17.42 -1.23
C PRO A 18 -15.55 -17.05 -0.79
N TYR A 19 -14.90 -16.16 -1.52
CA TYR A 19 -13.56 -15.67 -1.18
C TYR A 19 -13.47 -14.16 -1.27
N LEU A 20 -12.54 -13.59 -0.52
CA LEU A 20 -12.28 -12.17 -0.53
C LEU A 20 -11.39 -11.82 -1.74
N GLN A 21 -11.86 -10.90 -2.56
CA GLN A 21 -11.10 -10.47 -3.73
C GLN A 21 -9.99 -9.49 -3.33
N PRO A 22 -8.82 -9.49 -4.03
CA PRO A 22 -7.73 -8.53 -3.79
C PRO A 22 -8.18 -7.06 -3.89
N SER A 23 -9.22 -6.76 -4.68
CA SER A 23 -9.81 -5.42 -4.79
C SER A 23 -10.34 -4.86 -3.46
N TYR A 24 -10.70 -5.71 -2.51
CA TYR A 24 -11.05 -5.28 -1.16
C TYR A 24 -9.86 -4.63 -0.45
N TYR A 25 -8.68 -5.26 -0.55
CA TYR A 25 -7.45 -4.71 0.04
C TYR A 25 -7.02 -3.43 -0.65
N ALA A 26 -7.18 -3.33 -1.98
CA ALA A 26 -6.96 -2.06 -2.69
C ALA A 26 -7.87 -0.97 -2.13
N GLY A 27 -9.14 -1.27 -1.86
CA GLY A 27 -10.07 -0.36 -1.19
C GLY A 27 -9.62 0.04 0.22
N LEU A 28 -9.06 -0.89 1.00
CA LEU A 28 -8.52 -0.58 2.33
C LEU A 28 -7.32 0.38 2.24
N VAL A 29 -6.39 0.14 1.30
CA VAL A 29 -5.24 1.03 1.05
C VAL A 29 -5.73 2.43 0.69
N VAL A 30 -6.61 2.55 -0.31
CA VAL A 30 -7.16 3.83 -0.76
C VAL A 30 -7.89 4.56 0.38
N ASN A 31 -8.79 3.89 1.10
CA ASN A 31 -9.51 4.49 2.21
C ASN A 31 -8.57 4.97 3.32
N THR A 32 -7.51 4.21 3.61
CA THR A 32 -6.52 4.59 4.62
C THR A 32 -5.67 5.76 4.14
N ALA A 33 -5.27 5.75 2.85
CA ALA A 33 -4.46 6.80 2.24
C ALA A 33 -5.22 8.12 2.16
N VAL A 34 -6.46 8.11 1.65
CA VAL A 34 -7.27 9.32 1.48
C VAL A 34 -7.79 9.83 2.84
N GLY A 35 -8.08 8.90 3.77
CA GLY A 35 -8.52 9.25 5.13
C GLY A 35 -9.87 9.95 5.18
N ARG A 36 -10.18 10.50 6.36
CA ARG A 36 -11.45 11.23 6.59
C ARG A 36 -11.49 12.61 5.94
N GLY A 37 -10.35 13.15 5.53
CA GLY A 37 -10.23 14.46 4.86
C GLY A 37 -10.97 14.53 3.53
N ALA A 38 -11.16 13.39 2.86
CA ALA A 38 -11.92 13.32 1.60
C ALA A 38 -13.37 13.79 1.75
N ALA A 39 -14.01 13.49 2.88
CA ALA A 39 -15.39 13.91 3.15
C ALA A 39 -15.52 15.44 3.32
N SER A 40 -14.45 16.15 3.65
CA SER A 40 -14.41 17.62 3.78
C SER A 40 -13.96 18.34 2.51
N GLY A 41 -13.62 17.60 1.43
CA GLY A 41 -13.14 18.17 0.16
C GLY A 41 -11.77 18.84 0.26
N THR A 42 -10.98 18.53 1.29
CA THR A 42 -9.67 19.16 1.54
C THR A 42 -8.48 18.24 1.25
N THR A 43 -8.75 17.04 0.74
CA THR A 43 -7.71 16.08 0.36
C THR A 43 -7.43 16.17 -1.14
N GLU A 44 -6.18 16.35 -1.49
CA GLU A 44 -5.66 16.26 -2.85
C GLU A 44 -4.79 15.02 -2.97
N VAL A 45 -4.87 14.33 -4.11
CA VAL A 45 -3.99 13.23 -4.48
C VAL A 45 -3.26 13.61 -5.75
N VAL A 46 -1.94 13.54 -5.70
CA VAL A 46 -1.05 13.88 -6.82
C VAL A 46 -0.21 12.66 -7.16
N GLU A 47 -0.18 12.27 -8.43
CA GLU A 47 0.73 11.24 -8.92
C GLU A 47 2.17 11.76 -8.91
N LEU A 48 3.10 10.93 -8.45
CA LEU A 48 4.52 11.25 -8.40
C LEU A 48 5.20 10.77 -9.68
N GLU A 49 6.00 11.63 -10.29
CA GLU A 49 6.88 11.23 -11.39
C GLU A 49 8.08 10.47 -10.82
N LEU A 50 8.08 9.16 -10.96
CA LEU A 50 9.15 8.28 -10.52
C LEU A 50 10.02 7.85 -11.70
N SER A 51 11.31 7.64 -11.46
CA SER A 51 12.26 7.25 -12.51
C SER A 51 12.10 5.81 -13.00
N ALA A 52 11.47 4.95 -12.19
CA ALA A 52 11.21 3.55 -12.51
C ALA A 52 9.79 3.39 -13.06
N SER A 53 9.65 2.81 -14.25
CA SER A 53 8.34 2.60 -14.92
C SER A 53 7.44 1.56 -14.26
N ASP A 54 8.02 0.74 -13.40
CA ASP A 54 7.39 -0.34 -12.65
C ASP A 54 7.15 0.01 -11.17
N LEU A 55 7.32 1.29 -10.83
CA LEU A 55 6.99 1.85 -9.53
C LEU A 55 6.00 2.99 -9.69
N SER A 56 4.85 2.91 -9.05
CA SER A 56 3.88 4.01 -8.99
C SER A 56 3.88 4.66 -7.61
N GLY A 57 3.73 5.98 -7.58
CA GLY A 57 3.69 6.75 -6.35
C GLY A 57 2.59 7.81 -6.37
N TYR A 58 1.96 8.03 -5.22
CA TYR A 58 0.91 9.02 -5.04
C TYR A 58 1.15 9.79 -3.74
N ALA A 59 1.21 11.10 -3.83
CA ALA A 59 1.29 11.99 -2.67
C ALA A 59 -0.12 12.45 -2.27
N ILE A 60 -0.40 12.44 -0.98
CA ILE A 60 -1.68 12.83 -0.41
C ILE A 60 -1.50 14.07 0.46
N TYR A 61 -2.16 15.14 0.06
CA TYR A 61 -2.14 16.42 0.75
C TYR A 61 -3.44 16.67 1.47
N GLU A 62 -3.37 17.21 2.69
CA GLU A 62 -4.50 17.72 3.43
C GLU A 62 -4.26 19.20 3.73
N LYS A 63 -5.18 20.06 3.26
CA LYS A 63 -5.04 21.55 3.42
C LYS A 63 -3.69 22.07 2.90
N GLY A 64 -3.24 21.52 1.75
CA GLY A 64 -1.99 21.90 1.12
C GLY A 64 -0.72 21.39 1.82
N LYS A 65 -0.83 20.49 2.80
CA LYS A 65 0.32 19.86 3.47
C LYS A 65 0.38 18.39 3.10
N LEU A 66 1.55 17.92 2.71
CA LEU A 66 1.80 16.50 2.51
C LEU A 66 1.66 15.77 3.85
N VAL A 67 0.78 14.78 3.87
CA VAL A 67 0.51 14.00 5.07
C VAL A 67 0.77 12.50 4.89
N ARG A 68 0.64 12.00 3.65
CA ARG A 68 0.83 10.59 3.32
C ARG A 68 1.38 10.43 1.90
N ALA A 69 1.99 9.28 1.64
CA ALA A 69 2.27 8.83 0.28
C ALA A 69 2.00 7.33 0.16
N VAL A 70 1.56 6.91 -1.01
CA VAL A 70 1.42 5.49 -1.38
C VAL A 70 2.42 5.18 -2.46
N PHE A 71 3.14 4.08 -2.32
CA PHE A 71 4.00 3.53 -3.37
C PHE A 71 3.59 2.10 -3.67
N ILE A 72 3.66 1.72 -4.93
CA ILE A 72 3.25 0.40 -5.43
C ILE A 72 4.35 -0.12 -6.33
N ASN A 73 4.95 -1.25 -5.97
CA ASN A 73 5.84 -1.97 -6.86
C ASN A 73 5.00 -2.87 -7.77
N LEU A 74 5.02 -2.58 -9.06
CA LEU A 74 4.23 -3.27 -10.08
C LEU A 74 4.87 -4.56 -10.58
N ASN A 75 6.13 -4.84 -10.18
CA ASN A 75 6.79 -6.09 -10.50
C ASN A 75 6.16 -7.25 -9.72
N ALA A 76 5.93 -8.34 -10.40
CA ALA A 76 5.40 -9.56 -9.82
C ALA A 76 6.54 -10.47 -9.34
N TRP A 77 6.46 -10.89 -8.08
CA TRP A 77 7.23 -12.00 -7.54
C TRP A 77 6.37 -13.26 -7.61
N LEU A 78 6.76 -14.22 -8.43
CA LEU A 78 6.01 -15.45 -8.69
C LEU A 78 6.63 -16.65 -7.97
N LYS A 79 5.83 -17.67 -7.68
CA LYS A 79 6.36 -18.95 -7.13
C LYS A 79 7.44 -19.57 -7.98
N SER A 80 7.35 -19.41 -9.30
CA SER A 80 8.36 -19.89 -10.25
C SER A 80 9.71 -19.18 -10.13
N ASP A 81 9.75 -18.00 -9.51
CA ASP A 81 10.99 -17.24 -9.34
C ASP A 81 11.80 -17.71 -8.13
N GLU A 82 11.14 -18.40 -7.18
CA GLU A 82 11.79 -18.90 -5.97
C GLU A 82 12.92 -19.89 -6.30
N GLY A 83 14.11 -19.62 -5.76
CA GLY A 83 15.31 -20.40 -6.04
C GLY A 83 15.96 -20.16 -7.41
N VAL A 84 15.37 -19.32 -8.27
CA VAL A 84 15.90 -18.93 -9.58
C VAL A 84 16.54 -17.54 -9.52
N ARG A 85 15.91 -16.61 -8.83
CA ARG A 85 16.40 -15.25 -8.62
C ARG A 85 16.07 -14.78 -7.21
N GLU A 86 16.65 -13.70 -6.78
CA GLU A 86 16.24 -13.01 -5.55
C GLU A 86 15.07 -12.07 -5.82
N ARG A 87 14.19 -11.91 -4.83
CA ARG A 87 13.10 -10.93 -4.87
C ARG A 87 13.69 -9.53 -4.83
N SER A 88 13.47 -8.76 -5.88
CA SER A 88 14.06 -7.43 -5.97
C SER A 88 13.36 -6.42 -5.07
N VAL A 89 14.10 -5.38 -4.72
CA VAL A 89 13.67 -4.34 -3.80
C VAL A 89 13.98 -2.98 -4.42
N TYR A 90 13.00 -2.08 -4.40
CA TYR A 90 13.23 -0.66 -4.66
C TYR A 90 13.45 0.07 -3.35
N HIS A 91 14.52 0.84 -3.30
CA HIS A 91 14.72 1.81 -2.24
C HIS A 91 14.10 3.15 -2.65
N ILE A 92 13.20 3.67 -1.82
CA ILE A 92 12.53 4.95 -2.02
C ILE A 92 13.18 5.96 -1.09
N ASP A 93 13.99 6.83 -1.66
CA ASP A 93 14.50 8.00 -0.95
C ASP A 93 13.37 9.01 -0.77
N LEU A 94 13.07 9.37 0.45
CA LEU A 94 12.00 10.32 0.79
C LEU A 94 12.47 11.78 0.81
N CYS A 95 13.75 12.04 0.53
CA CYS A 95 14.32 13.40 0.54
C CYS A 95 13.70 14.34 -0.51
N PHE A 96 13.08 13.81 -1.57
CA PHE A 96 12.36 14.63 -2.57
C PHE A 96 11.19 15.41 -1.96
N ILE A 97 10.65 14.96 -0.84
CA ILE A 97 9.53 15.60 -0.15
C ILE A 97 9.91 16.97 0.42
N SER A 98 11.19 17.19 0.71
CA SER A 98 11.68 18.49 1.19
C SER A 98 11.75 19.55 0.10
N ILE A 99 11.64 19.18 -1.18
CA ILE A 99 11.79 20.07 -2.33
C ILE A 99 10.43 20.54 -2.88
N ALA A 100 9.36 19.73 -2.74
CA ALA A 100 8.06 20.02 -3.34
C ALA A 100 7.40 21.30 -2.81
N ASP A 101 7.70 21.73 -1.60
CA ASP A 101 7.15 22.94 -0.98
C ASP A 101 8.06 24.19 -1.10
N GLY A 102 9.22 24.09 -1.76
CA GLY A 102 10.18 25.21 -1.85
C GLY A 102 10.70 25.69 -0.49
N LYS A 103 10.32 25.06 0.58
CA LYS A 103 10.81 25.24 1.94
C LYS A 103 11.59 23.99 2.32
N LYS A 104 12.88 24.19 2.58
CA LYS A 104 13.67 23.21 3.32
C LYS A 104 12.85 22.88 4.57
N VAL A 105 12.35 21.65 4.66
CA VAL A 105 11.68 21.19 5.89
C VAL A 105 12.76 21.27 6.95
N GLU A 106 12.69 22.32 7.80
CA GLU A 106 13.55 22.38 8.94
C GLU A 106 13.33 21.11 9.76
N SER A 107 14.36 20.38 9.96
CA SER A 107 14.51 19.07 10.59
C SER A 107 14.03 18.99 12.06
N GLY A 108 13.06 19.82 12.44
CA GLY A 108 12.75 20.06 13.84
C GLY A 108 11.86 19.00 14.51
N ASN A 109 11.10 18.18 13.79
CA ASN A 109 10.18 17.22 14.44
C ASN A 109 9.69 16.04 13.56
N ARG A 110 10.29 15.75 12.41
CA ARG A 110 9.91 14.64 11.53
C ARG A 110 10.99 13.55 11.47
N GLU A 111 11.51 13.16 12.62
CA GLU A 111 12.53 12.10 12.67
C GLU A 111 11.97 10.72 12.32
N ARG A 112 10.67 10.53 12.43
CA ARG A 112 10.04 9.22 12.23
C ARG A 112 8.82 9.29 11.34
N ILE A 113 8.79 8.35 10.41
CA ILE A 113 7.64 8.04 9.57
C ILE A 113 6.97 6.77 10.05
N ARG A 114 5.71 6.60 9.71
CA ARG A 114 4.97 5.35 9.90
C ARG A 114 4.74 4.70 8.56
N VAL A 115 4.98 3.40 8.48
CA VAL A 115 4.81 2.62 7.26
C VAL A 115 3.86 1.47 7.50
N LYS A 116 2.89 1.31 6.64
CA LYS A 116 1.99 0.15 6.63
C LYS A 116 2.10 -0.53 5.27
N ARG A 117 2.23 -1.85 5.27
CA ARG A 117 2.46 -2.64 4.05
C ARG A 117 1.22 -3.43 3.64
N LEU A 118 0.97 -3.47 2.35
CA LEU A 118 0.15 -4.48 1.71
C LEU A 118 1.10 -5.51 1.12
N ASP A 119 1.10 -6.70 1.65
CA ASP A 119 2.03 -7.76 1.31
C ASP A 119 1.34 -9.10 1.06
N ILE A 120 1.96 -9.91 0.22
CA ILE A 120 1.61 -11.29 -0.10
C ILE A 120 2.88 -12.08 -0.38
N GLY A 121 2.86 -13.39 -0.23
CA GLY A 121 4.01 -14.25 -0.54
C GLY A 121 4.45 -14.13 -1.98
N TYR A 122 3.54 -14.46 -2.90
CA TYR A 122 3.74 -14.44 -4.34
C TYR A 122 2.55 -13.76 -5.04
N ALA A 123 2.80 -13.17 -6.20
CA ALA A 123 1.74 -12.51 -6.98
C ALA A 123 0.67 -13.48 -7.50
N ASP A 124 1.02 -14.77 -7.63
CA ASP A 124 0.14 -15.86 -8.04
C ASP A 124 -0.45 -16.65 -6.85
N ASP A 125 -0.31 -16.15 -5.61
CA ASP A 125 -1.01 -16.70 -4.47
C ASP A 125 -2.51 -16.37 -4.54
N THR A 126 -3.33 -17.34 -4.15
CA THR A 126 -4.79 -17.20 -4.09
C THR A 126 -5.30 -16.77 -2.72
N SER A 127 -4.43 -16.64 -1.74
CA SER A 127 -4.72 -16.26 -0.35
C SER A 127 -3.46 -15.78 0.35
N GLY A 128 -3.59 -15.22 1.54
CA GLY A 128 -2.47 -14.75 2.36
C GLY A 128 -2.17 -13.27 2.21
N LEU A 129 -3.02 -12.51 1.51
CA LEU A 129 -2.88 -11.05 1.39
C LEU A 129 -3.11 -10.39 2.75
N ARG A 130 -2.20 -9.46 3.12
CA ARG A 130 -2.23 -8.78 4.41
C ARG A 130 -2.06 -7.27 4.26
N TRP A 131 -2.82 -6.54 5.04
CA TRP A 131 -2.67 -5.09 5.18
C TRP A 131 -2.20 -4.73 6.58
N GLY A 132 -0.91 -4.44 6.72
CA GLY A 132 -0.25 -4.20 8.01
C GLY A 132 -0.47 -5.39 8.95
N GLY A 133 -0.04 -6.58 8.57
CA GLY A 133 -0.16 -7.80 9.34
C GLY A 133 -1.58 -8.39 9.46
N GLN A 134 -2.62 -7.64 9.10
CA GLN A 134 -4.01 -8.06 9.22
C GLN A 134 -4.55 -8.65 7.92
N SER A 135 -5.35 -9.71 8.02
CA SER A 135 -6.09 -10.34 6.92
C SER A 135 -7.58 -10.37 7.23
N TRP A 136 -8.40 -10.34 6.18
CA TRP A 136 -9.86 -10.52 6.23
C TRP A 136 -10.29 -11.81 5.54
N GLU A 137 -9.33 -12.67 5.18
CA GLU A 137 -9.56 -13.97 4.54
C GLU A 137 -9.99 -15.02 5.58
N THR A 138 -11.01 -14.69 6.36
CA THR A 138 -11.66 -15.60 7.32
C THR A 138 -13.03 -16.01 6.80
N PRO A 139 -13.62 -17.12 7.27
CA PRO A 139 -14.96 -17.54 6.84
C PRO A 139 -16.03 -16.46 7.03
N GLU A 140 -15.88 -15.63 8.06
CA GLU A 140 -16.80 -14.53 8.40
C GLU A 140 -16.39 -13.20 7.77
N PHE A 141 -15.32 -13.17 6.95
CA PHE A 141 -14.72 -11.95 6.41
C PHE A 141 -14.37 -10.88 7.47
N SER A 142 -14.06 -11.36 8.68
CA SER A 142 -13.66 -10.53 9.80
C SER A 142 -12.15 -10.36 9.84
N VAL A 143 -11.68 -9.31 10.53
CA VAL A 143 -10.25 -9.06 10.68
C VAL A 143 -9.59 -10.15 11.54
N SER A 144 -8.44 -10.64 11.09
CA SER A 144 -7.56 -11.54 11.82
C SER A 144 -6.12 -11.02 11.77
N GLY A 145 -5.30 -11.41 12.75
CA GLY A 145 -3.94 -10.91 12.91
C GLY A 145 -3.86 -9.60 13.68
N GLU A 146 -2.66 -9.27 14.12
CA GLU A 146 -2.38 -8.02 14.81
C GLU A 146 -2.03 -6.93 13.80
N GLY A 147 -2.45 -5.69 14.09
CA GLY A 147 -2.10 -4.54 13.26
C GLY A 147 -0.62 -4.22 13.42
N ASP A 148 0.10 -4.15 12.30
CA ASP A 148 1.51 -3.81 12.25
C ASP A 148 1.70 -2.48 11.51
N ILE A 149 2.42 -1.56 12.18
CA ILE A 149 2.85 -0.27 11.63
C ILE A 149 4.31 -0.09 12.02
N GLU A 150 5.17 -0.12 11.02
CA GLU A 150 6.59 0.10 11.20
C GLU A 150 6.88 1.57 11.49
N MET A 151 7.80 1.82 12.44
CA MET A 151 8.32 3.15 12.72
C MET A 151 9.74 3.23 12.19
N MET A 152 9.98 4.10 11.21
CA MET A 152 11.27 4.23 10.53
C MET A 152 11.78 5.67 10.59
N SER A 153 13.08 5.85 10.39
CA SER A 153 13.64 7.18 10.13
C SER A 153 13.31 7.60 8.70
N TRP A 154 12.85 8.81 8.50
CA TRP A 154 12.59 9.32 7.17
C TRP A 154 13.87 9.48 6.32
N GLU A 155 15.01 9.70 6.97
CA GLU A 155 16.32 9.84 6.32
C GLU A 155 16.84 8.52 5.74
N GLU A 156 16.39 7.39 6.31
CA GLU A 156 16.75 6.05 5.83
C GLU A 156 15.95 5.66 4.59
N GLY A 157 14.90 6.41 4.23
CA GLY A 157 14.01 6.01 3.16
C GLY A 157 13.20 4.75 3.48
N VAL A 158 12.59 4.15 2.48
CA VAL A 158 11.75 2.96 2.63
C VAL A 158 12.00 1.97 1.50
N ASP A 159 12.22 0.73 1.86
CA ASP A 159 12.32 -0.36 0.90
C ASP A 159 10.94 -0.94 0.56
N ILE A 160 10.70 -1.19 -0.72
CA ILE A 160 9.50 -1.84 -1.23
C ILE A 160 9.89 -3.03 -2.12
N LYS A 161 9.42 -4.21 -1.77
CA LYS A 161 9.69 -5.43 -2.52
C LYS A 161 8.74 -5.55 -3.71
N GLU A 162 9.07 -6.42 -4.67
CA GLU A 162 8.11 -6.84 -5.71
C GLU A 162 6.80 -7.30 -5.07
N THR A 163 5.67 -7.04 -5.75
CA THR A 163 4.33 -7.44 -5.27
C THR A 163 3.93 -6.81 -3.92
N GLU A 164 4.50 -5.64 -3.58
CA GLU A 164 4.13 -4.88 -2.40
C GLU A 164 3.52 -3.52 -2.76
N ALA A 165 2.68 -3.03 -1.88
CA ALA A 165 2.35 -1.60 -1.79
C ALA A 165 2.56 -1.12 -0.35
N ILE A 166 3.00 0.11 -0.20
CA ILE A 166 3.22 0.73 1.10
C ILE A 166 2.48 2.06 1.22
N LEU A 167 2.00 2.34 2.41
CA LEU A 167 1.47 3.65 2.80
C LEU A 167 2.38 4.23 3.87
N VAL A 168 2.87 5.43 3.60
CA VAL A 168 3.75 6.20 4.47
C VAL A 168 2.99 7.38 5.05
N TRP A 169 3.10 7.63 6.35
CA TRP A 169 2.64 8.86 7.04
C TRP A 169 3.83 9.69 7.48
N PHE A 170 3.72 10.99 7.22
CA PHE A 170 4.72 12.00 7.56
C PHE A 170 4.32 12.81 8.79
#